data_4efca894cbb5212aadeb908503098c62
#
_entry.id   4efca894cbb5212aadeb908503098c62
#
_cell.length_a   1.000
_cell.length_b   1.000
_cell.length_c   1.000
_cell.angle_alpha   90.00
_cell.angle_beta   90.00
_cell.angle_gamma   90.00
#
_symmetry.space_group_name_H-M   'P 1'
#
loop_
_entity.id
_entity.type
_entity.pdbx_description
1 polymer ?
#
loop_
_entity_poly.entity_id
_entity_poly.type
_entity_poly.pdbx_seq_one_letter_code
_entity_poly.pdbx_strand_id
1 'polypeptide(L)'
;DTYENQIALKRQGKIGDKVFAETRLRRGAYGQRYDNGQRNDGTGVKPLPFPSNGQTKGPDTIWDAPGMQRIKIPFGGLTIAQMDTLADLAEEYSDGVCHITTRQDVQLHYVHIDDTPSLMRRLAAVGITTREACGNTVRNVTACPIAGVCRDETFDVTPYALASMRFLLGHPDAQDFGRKFKVAFSGCREHACGLVNMHDFGAIAVTRTTDGVEQRGFEVYIGGGLGAVPHEAKLFESFMP
;
A
#
# COMPACT_ATOMS: atom_id res chain seq x y z
N ASP A 1 -8.97 12.87 11.93
CA ASP A 1 -9.77 14.09 12.05
C ASP A 1 -10.03 14.77 10.69
N THR A 2 -9.01 15.15 9.91
CA THR A 2 -9.22 15.81 8.60
C THR A 2 -10.06 14.95 7.64
N TYR A 3 -9.81 13.66 7.56
CA TYR A 3 -10.56 12.76 6.69
C TYR A 3 -12.00 12.56 7.17
N GLU A 4 -12.20 12.44 8.45
CA GLU A 4 -13.53 12.36 9.08
C GLU A 4 -14.37 13.61 8.79
N ASN A 5 -13.77 14.80 8.90
CA ASN A 5 -14.40 16.05 8.49
C ASN A 5 -14.74 16.08 7.00
N GLN A 6 -13.89 15.51 6.14
CA GLN A 6 -14.16 15.41 4.71
C GLN A 6 -15.33 14.48 4.40
N ILE A 7 -15.48 13.37 5.14
CA ILE A 7 -16.67 12.50 5.04
C ILE A 7 -17.94 13.27 5.42
N ALA A 8 -17.90 14.02 6.53
CA ALA A 8 -19.03 14.84 6.97
C ALA A 8 -19.40 15.93 5.97
N LEU A 9 -18.40 16.62 5.41
CA LEU A 9 -18.63 17.63 4.36
C LEU A 9 -19.17 17.01 3.07
N LYS A 10 -18.77 15.80 2.72
CA LYS A 10 -19.33 15.05 1.59
C LYS A 10 -20.81 14.76 1.78
N ARG A 11 -21.23 14.31 2.97
CA ARG A 11 -22.64 14.08 3.31
C ARG A 11 -23.49 15.34 3.23
N GLN A 12 -22.88 16.49 3.53
CA GLN A 12 -23.52 17.80 3.39
C GLN A 12 -23.56 18.33 1.96
N GLY A 13 -23.06 17.57 0.98
CA GLY A 13 -22.96 18.00 -0.43
C GLY A 13 -21.90 19.10 -0.70
N LYS A 14 -21.02 19.39 0.29
CA LYS A 14 -20.01 20.46 0.19
C LYS A 14 -18.72 20.01 -0.51
N ILE A 15 -18.55 18.72 -0.77
CA ILE A 15 -17.43 18.15 -1.54
C ILE A 15 -17.97 17.38 -2.71
N GLY A 16 -17.51 17.71 -3.92
CA GLY A 16 -17.87 17.02 -5.16
C GLY A 16 -17.35 15.57 -5.20
N ASP A 17 -18.05 14.71 -5.95
CA ASP A 17 -17.75 13.26 -6.03
C ASP A 17 -16.31 12.95 -6.45
N LYS A 18 -15.80 13.64 -7.45
CA LYS A 18 -14.44 13.43 -7.96
C LYS A 18 -13.40 13.76 -6.92
N VAL A 19 -13.53 14.90 -6.24
CA VAL A 19 -12.58 15.33 -5.20
C VAL A 19 -12.60 14.38 -4.02
N PHE A 20 -13.78 13.94 -3.60
CA PHE A 20 -13.92 12.99 -2.51
C PHE A 20 -13.38 11.61 -2.88
N ALA A 21 -13.60 11.15 -4.10
CA ALA A 21 -13.05 9.88 -4.60
C ALA A 21 -11.51 9.87 -4.54
N GLU A 22 -10.86 10.95 -4.97
CA GLU A 22 -9.40 11.08 -4.86
C GLU A 22 -8.93 11.13 -3.40
N THR A 23 -9.65 11.87 -2.56
CA THR A 23 -9.36 11.98 -1.13
C THR A 23 -9.36 10.62 -0.45
N ARG A 24 -10.39 9.81 -0.65
CA ARG A 24 -10.48 8.47 -0.06
C ARG A 24 -9.43 7.51 -0.63
N LEU A 25 -9.15 7.57 -1.94
CA LEU A 25 -8.11 6.75 -2.56
C LEU A 25 -6.73 7.02 -1.94
N ARG A 26 -6.37 8.28 -1.73
CA ARG A 26 -5.10 8.65 -1.07
C ARG A 26 -5.00 8.18 0.38
N ARG A 27 -6.13 7.84 1.00
CA ARG A 27 -6.21 7.23 2.34
C ARG A 27 -6.29 5.70 2.31
N GLY A 28 -6.13 5.09 1.15
CA GLY A 28 -6.19 3.64 0.99
C GLY A 28 -7.62 3.08 0.90
N ALA A 29 -8.65 3.93 0.94
CA ALA A 29 -10.03 3.49 0.84
C ALA A 29 -10.48 3.38 -0.61
N TYR A 30 -10.81 2.17 -1.04
CA TYR A 30 -11.37 1.87 -2.36
C TYR A 30 -12.87 1.66 -2.29
N GLY A 31 -13.57 1.97 -3.38
CA GLY A 31 -14.88 1.37 -3.61
C GLY A 31 -14.76 -0.13 -3.87
N GLN A 32 -15.64 -0.91 -3.33
CA GLN A 32 -15.75 -2.34 -3.57
C GLN A 32 -17.02 -2.65 -4.37
N ARG A 33 -16.96 -3.69 -5.24
CA ARG A 33 -18.09 -4.03 -6.11
C ARG A 33 -19.22 -4.76 -5.40
N TYR A 34 -18.91 -5.39 -4.26
CA TYR A 34 -19.84 -6.27 -3.57
C TYR A 34 -19.83 -5.90 -2.10
N ASP A 35 -21.00 -5.77 -1.55
CA ASP A 35 -21.26 -5.71 -0.12
C ASP A 35 -21.81 -7.06 0.32
N ASN A 36 -21.27 -7.63 1.40
CA ASN A 36 -21.82 -8.84 2.00
C ASN A 36 -23.04 -8.55 2.89
N GLY A 37 -23.40 -7.26 3.02
CA GLY A 37 -24.52 -6.83 3.86
C GLY A 37 -24.30 -7.00 5.37
N GLN A 38 -23.07 -7.20 5.80
CA GLN A 38 -22.71 -7.44 7.19
C GLN A 38 -21.68 -6.45 7.70
N ARG A 39 -21.80 -6.08 8.94
CA ARG A 39 -20.86 -5.21 9.65
C ARG A 39 -20.66 -5.72 11.06
N ASN A 40 -19.43 -5.75 11.53
CA ASN A 40 -19.12 -5.92 12.94
C ASN A 40 -19.15 -4.54 13.63
N ASP A 41 -19.86 -4.43 14.73
CA ASP A 41 -20.00 -3.19 15.52
C ASP A 41 -19.27 -3.25 16.87
N GLY A 42 -18.37 -4.23 17.03
CA GLY A 42 -17.65 -4.50 18.29
C GLY A 42 -18.43 -5.40 19.26
N THR A 43 -19.71 -5.69 18.99
CA THR A 43 -20.54 -6.58 19.81
C THR A 43 -20.98 -7.83 19.06
N GLY A 44 -20.77 -7.86 17.76
CA GLY A 44 -21.13 -8.96 16.85
C GLY A 44 -21.43 -8.48 15.44
N VAL A 45 -21.61 -9.43 14.54
CA VAL A 45 -21.93 -9.16 13.13
C VAL A 45 -23.42 -8.85 13.00
N LYS A 46 -23.72 -7.68 12.46
CA LYS A 46 -25.11 -7.23 12.21
C LYS A 46 -25.37 -7.06 10.71
N PRO A 47 -26.56 -7.42 10.22
CA PRO A 47 -26.96 -7.07 8.87
C PRO A 47 -27.06 -5.54 8.72
N LEU A 48 -26.54 -5.01 7.60
CA LEU A 48 -26.77 -3.62 7.26
C LEU A 48 -27.78 -3.55 6.12
N PRO A 49 -28.76 -2.64 6.19
CA PRO A 49 -29.66 -2.37 5.08
C PRO A 49 -28.92 -1.54 4.01
N PHE A 50 -27.93 -2.16 3.37
CA PHE A 50 -27.23 -1.53 2.25
C PHE A 50 -27.88 -2.00 0.96
N PRO A 51 -28.08 -1.13 -0.05
CA PRO A 51 -28.61 -1.57 -1.34
C PRO A 51 -27.67 -2.64 -1.92
N SER A 52 -28.17 -3.87 -2.05
CA SER A 52 -27.39 -5.02 -2.55
C SER A 52 -26.86 -4.83 -3.99
N ASN A 53 -27.37 -3.83 -4.71
CA ASN A 53 -26.92 -3.42 -6.03
C ASN A 53 -26.02 -2.17 -6.00
N GLY A 54 -25.51 -1.78 -4.83
CA GLY A 54 -24.62 -0.64 -4.66
C GLY A 54 -23.34 -0.81 -5.48
N GLN A 55 -23.34 -0.18 -6.65
CA GLN A 55 -22.15 -0.17 -7.50
C GLN A 55 -21.18 0.89 -7.01
N THR A 56 -19.93 0.50 -6.83
CA THR A 56 -18.86 1.42 -6.44
C THR A 56 -18.07 1.95 -7.66
N LYS A 57 -18.51 1.57 -8.86
CA LYS A 57 -17.96 2.06 -10.13
C LYS A 57 -19.06 2.22 -11.16
N GLY A 58 -19.11 3.38 -11.82
CA GLY A 58 -20.06 3.70 -12.87
C GLY A 58 -20.94 4.89 -12.52
N PRO A 59 -21.96 5.18 -13.37
CA PRO A 59 -22.85 6.33 -13.17
C PRO A 59 -23.68 6.24 -11.88
N ASP A 60 -23.96 5.02 -11.42
CA ASP A 60 -24.77 4.75 -10.22
C ASP A 60 -23.92 4.47 -8.97
N THR A 61 -22.69 5.00 -8.93
CA THR A 61 -21.76 4.79 -7.81
C THR A 61 -22.31 5.38 -6.51
N ILE A 62 -22.46 4.55 -5.50
CA ILE A 62 -22.75 4.98 -4.13
C ILE A 62 -21.42 5.23 -3.44
N TRP A 63 -21.15 6.47 -3.09
CA TRP A 63 -19.85 6.91 -2.57
C TRP A 63 -19.55 6.39 -1.17
N ASP A 64 -20.56 6.08 -0.37
CA ASP A 64 -20.47 5.58 1.00
C ASP A 64 -20.77 4.09 1.12
N ALA A 65 -20.89 3.38 0.00
CA ALA A 65 -20.94 1.92 0.01
C ALA A 65 -19.71 1.33 0.71
N PRO A 66 -19.86 0.21 1.43
CA PRO A 66 -18.75 -0.52 1.99
C PRO A 66 -17.69 -0.79 0.95
N GLY A 67 -16.45 -0.59 1.34
CA GLY A 67 -15.32 -0.63 0.43
C GLY A 67 -14.21 -1.54 0.95
N MET A 68 -13.04 -1.34 0.37
CA MET A 68 -11.84 -2.04 0.76
C MET A 68 -10.83 -1.02 1.30
N GLN A 69 -10.29 -1.29 2.48
CA GLN A 69 -9.20 -0.53 3.05
C GLN A 69 -7.87 -1.22 2.75
N ARG A 70 -6.98 -0.52 2.04
CA ARG A 70 -5.60 -0.98 1.85
C ARG A 70 -4.68 -0.33 2.87
N ILE A 71 -3.83 -1.15 3.46
CA ILE A 71 -2.91 -0.82 4.53
C ILE A 71 -1.50 -1.00 3.99
N LYS A 72 -0.67 0.05 4.07
CA LYS A 72 0.69 0.05 3.55
C LYS A 72 1.63 -0.63 4.54
N ILE A 73 2.27 -1.73 4.11
CA ILE A 73 3.24 -2.49 4.89
C ILE A 73 4.59 -2.44 4.18
N PRO A 74 5.50 -1.54 4.55
CA PRO A 74 6.81 -1.43 3.91
C PRO A 74 7.56 -2.75 3.94
N PHE A 75 8.10 -3.17 2.79
CA PHE A 75 8.80 -4.46 2.59
C PHE A 75 8.06 -5.70 3.16
N GLY A 76 6.77 -5.59 3.45
CA GLY A 76 5.97 -6.68 4.05
C GLY A 76 6.30 -6.97 5.52
N GLY A 77 7.14 -6.14 6.16
CA GLY A 77 7.58 -6.38 7.53
C GLY A 77 6.55 -5.93 8.57
N LEU A 78 6.20 -6.82 9.48
CA LEU A 78 5.25 -6.58 10.57
C LEU A 78 5.84 -6.99 11.91
N THR A 79 5.61 -6.17 12.93
CA THR A 79 5.83 -6.56 14.32
C THR A 79 4.65 -7.35 14.86
N ILE A 80 4.82 -8.04 15.99
CA ILE A 80 3.75 -8.78 16.68
C ILE A 80 2.57 -7.85 16.98
N ALA A 81 2.83 -6.69 17.60
CA ALA A 81 1.78 -5.73 17.93
C ALA A 81 1.01 -5.22 16.69
N GLN A 82 1.69 -5.10 15.55
CA GLN A 82 1.04 -4.73 14.29
C GLN A 82 0.17 -5.85 13.74
N MET A 83 0.63 -7.11 13.85
CA MET A 83 -0.15 -8.28 13.45
C MET A 83 -1.41 -8.45 14.30
N ASP A 84 -1.29 -8.33 15.63
CA ASP A 84 -2.44 -8.38 16.55
C ASP A 84 -3.45 -7.28 16.22
N THR A 85 -2.98 -6.04 16.00
CA THR A 85 -3.85 -4.93 15.62
C THR A 85 -4.57 -5.19 14.28
N LEU A 86 -3.88 -5.76 13.28
CA LEU A 86 -4.50 -6.10 12.00
C LEU A 86 -5.57 -7.19 12.16
N ALA A 87 -5.33 -8.19 13.00
CA ALA A 87 -6.30 -9.24 13.31
C ALA A 87 -7.54 -8.66 13.97
N ASP A 88 -7.39 -7.87 15.03
CA ASP A 88 -8.49 -7.19 15.70
C ASP A 88 -9.32 -6.33 14.74
N LEU A 89 -8.65 -5.56 13.87
CA LEU A 89 -9.32 -4.70 12.90
C LEU A 89 -10.06 -5.50 11.82
N ALA A 90 -9.52 -6.65 11.42
CA ALA A 90 -10.19 -7.54 10.48
C ALA A 90 -11.47 -8.12 11.08
N GLU A 91 -11.43 -8.54 12.35
CA GLU A 91 -12.60 -9.08 13.05
C GLU A 91 -13.64 -8.01 13.35
N GLU A 92 -13.21 -6.80 13.73
CA GLU A 92 -14.11 -5.72 14.14
C GLU A 92 -14.77 -4.99 12.96
N TYR A 93 -14.00 -4.68 11.90
CA TYR A 93 -14.46 -3.80 10.81
C TYR A 93 -14.61 -4.49 9.45
N SER A 94 -14.26 -5.76 9.33
CA SER A 94 -14.22 -6.49 8.07
C SER A 94 -14.91 -7.86 8.22
N ASP A 95 -14.56 -8.79 7.35
CA ASP A 95 -15.07 -10.17 7.35
C ASP A 95 -14.16 -11.16 8.12
N GLY A 96 -13.22 -10.66 8.92
CA GLY A 96 -12.25 -11.46 9.66
C GLY A 96 -11.07 -11.95 8.79
N VAL A 97 -10.94 -11.46 7.55
CA VAL A 97 -9.88 -11.89 6.64
C VAL A 97 -8.90 -10.75 6.34
N CYS A 98 -7.62 -11.01 6.59
CA CYS A 98 -6.52 -10.15 6.14
C CYS A 98 -6.03 -10.65 4.77
N HIS A 99 -6.34 -9.93 3.70
CA HIS A 99 -5.90 -10.26 2.35
C HIS A 99 -4.51 -9.68 2.09
N ILE A 100 -3.50 -10.54 1.92
CA ILE A 100 -2.13 -10.13 1.57
C ILE A 100 -2.05 -9.91 0.05
N THR A 101 -1.51 -8.77 -0.35
CA THR A 101 -1.38 -8.43 -1.78
C THR A 101 -0.03 -8.85 -2.36
N THR A 102 0.06 -8.93 -3.68
CA THR A 102 1.33 -9.17 -4.41
C THR A 102 2.36 -8.04 -4.23
N ARG A 103 1.99 -6.94 -3.58
CA ARG A 103 2.90 -5.85 -3.23
C ARG A 103 3.05 -5.68 -1.73
N GLN A 104 2.89 -6.78 -0.99
CA GLN A 104 3.16 -6.84 0.45
C GLN A 104 2.29 -5.88 1.29
N ASP A 105 1.18 -5.42 0.75
CA ASP A 105 0.16 -4.69 1.50
C ASP A 105 -0.84 -5.65 2.13
N VAL A 106 -1.59 -5.18 3.11
CA VAL A 106 -2.78 -5.84 3.64
C VAL A 106 -4.03 -5.12 3.17
N GLN A 107 -5.07 -5.87 2.85
CA GLN A 107 -6.40 -5.34 2.52
C GLN A 107 -7.44 -5.93 3.46
N LEU A 108 -8.30 -5.06 3.98
CA LEU A 108 -9.53 -5.42 4.68
C LEU A 108 -10.70 -5.08 3.77
N HIS A 109 -11.60 -6.04 3.58
CA HIS A 109 -12.74 -5.94 2.68
C HIS A 109 -14.02 -5.57 3.45
N TYR A 110 -15.00 -5.02 2.74
CA TYR A 110 -16.33 -4.67 3.28
C TYR A 110 -16.30 -3.63 4.42
N VAL A 111 -15.25 -2.81 4.47
CA VAL A 111 -15.10 -1.76 5.48
C VAL A 111 -16.01 -0.58 5.18
N HIS A 112 -16.85 -0.19 6.11
CA HIS A 112 -17.69 0.99 5.98
C HIS A 112 -16.88 2.28 6.08
N ILE A 113 -17.26 3.28 5.28
CA ILE A 113 -16.51 4.53 5.24
C ILE A 113 -16.47 5.24 6.59
N ASP A 114 -17.52 5.09 7.40
CA ASP A 114 -17.60 5.67 8.74
C ASP A 114 -16.61 5.04 9.73
N ASP A 115 -16.23 3.79 9.51
CA ASP A 115 -15.30 3.07 10.35
C ASP A 115 -13.85 3.38 9.99
N THR A 116 -13.61 3.83 8.76
CA THR A 116 -12.25 4.07 8.27
C THR A 116 -11.43 5.05 9.11
N PRO A 117 -11.98 6.16 9.68
CA PRO A 117 -11.22 7.03 10.56
C PRO A 117 -10.75 6.35 11.86
N SER A 118 -11.61 5.56 12.49
CA SER A 118 -11.28 4.81 13.72
C SER A 118 -10.26 3.71 13.44
N LEU A 119 -10.43 2.96 12.37
CA LEU A 119 -9.48 1.99 11.88
C LEU A 119 -8.09 2.62 11.63
N MET A 120 -8.05 3.78 10.96
CA MET A 120 -6.79 4.49 10.70
C MET A 120 -6.10 4.99 11.98
N ARG A 121 -6.86 5.42 13.00
CA ARG A 121 -6.29 5.82 14.30
C ARG A 121 -5.65 4.64 15.02
N ARG A 122 -6.29 3.48 15.01
CA ARG A 122 -5.74 2.25 15.63
C ARG A 122 -4.48 1.78 14.90
N LEU A 123 -4.45 1.81 13.58
CA LEU A 123 -3.24 1.53 12.79
C LEU A 123 -2.11 2.51 13.11
N ALA A 124 -2.41 3.80 13.20
CA ALA A 124 -1.42 4.83 13.53
C ALA A 124 -0.81 4.64 14.92
N ALA A 125 -1.58 4.15 15.90
CA ALA A 125 -1.10 3.87 17.24
C ALA A 125 0.03 2.81 17.28
N VAL A 126 0.07 1.90 16.29
CA VAL A 126 1.14 0.90 16.12
C VAL A 126 2.13 1.23 14.99
N GLY A 127 2.11 2.49 14.51
CA GLY A 127 3.03 2.99 13.49
C GLY A 127 2.74 2.54 12.05
N ILE A 128 1.54 2.06 11.77
CA ILE A 128 1.08 1.70 10.41
C ILE A 128 0.30 2.86 9.79
N THR A 129 0.40 3.01 8.48
CA THR A 129 -0.35 4.01 7.73
C THR A 129 -1.09 3.40 6.54
N THR A 130 -2.21 4.04 6.20
CA THR A 130 -2.95 3.79 4.95
C THR A 130 -2.70 4.85 3.90
N ARG A 131 -1.93 5.90 4.25
CA ARG A 131 -1.65 7.03 3.37
C ARG A 131 -0.91 6.55 2.13
N GLU A 132 -1.38 7.01 0.96
CA GLU A 132 -0.79 6.68 -0.35
C GLU A 132 -0.77 5.17 -0.68
N ALA A 133 -1.53 4.36 0.05
CA ALA A 133 -1.71 2.96 -0.33
C ALA A 133 -2.45 2.81 -1.66
N CYS A 134 -3.13 3.87 -2.12
CA CYS A 134 -3.84 3.96 -3.39
C CYS A 134 -3.62 5.32 -4.06
N GLY A 135 -4.14 5.48 -5.29
CA GLY A 135 -4.03 6.73 -6.04
C GLY A 135 -2.79 6.79 -6.93
N ASN A 136 -2.58 7.95 -7.53
CA ASN A 136 -1.44 8.25 -8.41
C ASN A 136 -0.25 8.79 -7.62
N THR A 137 0.22 8.00 -6.69
CA THR A 137 1.30 8.32 -5.75
C THR A 137 2.32 7.19 -5.75
N VAL A 138 3.40 7.35 -5.00
CA VAL A 138 4.31 6.26 -4.72
C VAL A 138 3.60 5.23 -3.83
N ARG A 139 3.42 4.04 -4.39
CA ARG A 139 2.77 2.91 -3.70
C ARG A 139 3.72 2.32 -2.65
N ASN A 140 3.32 1.21 -2.03
CA ASN A 140 4.20 0.52 -1.11
C ASN A 140 5.59 0.27 -1.73
N VAL A 141 6.63 0.43 -0.94
CA VAL A 141 7.98 0.00 -1.31
C VAL A 141 8.13 -1.46 -0.92
N THR A 142 8.38 -2.33 -1.89
CA THR A 142 8.52 -3.77 -1.69
C THR A 142 9.97 -4.19 -1.61
N ALA A 143 10.24 -5.33 -0.99
CA ALA A 143 11.56 -5.97 -0.96
C ALA A 143 11.44 -7.48 -1.17
N CYS A 144 12.56 -8.19 -1.19
CA CYS A 144 12.55 -9.64 -1.15
C CYS A 144 11.75 -10.13 0.07
N PRO A 145 10.87 -11.12 -0.07
CA PRO A 145 10.04 -11.62 1.04
C PRO A 145 10.85 -12.27 2.16
N ILE A 146 12.09 -12.64 1.91
CA ILE A 146 13.05 -13.22 2.88
C ILE A 146 14.27 -12.33 3.08
N ALA A 147 14.15 -11.02 2.81
CA ALA A 147 15.24 -10.08 3.07
C ALA A 147 15.61 -10.05 4.55
N GLY A 148 16.90 -9.95 4.84
CA GLY A 148 17.47 -10.00 6.19
C GLY A 148 17.71 -11.41 6.74
N VAL A 149 17.21 -12.47 6.06
CA VAL A 149 17.41 -13.88 6.47
C VAL A 149 17.82 -14.78 5.29
N CYS A 150 17.93 -14.24 4.09
CA CYS A 150 18.35 -14.98 2.91
C CYS A 150 19.87 -15.14 2.93
N ARG A 151 20.36 -16.40 2.88
CA ARG A 151 21.80 -16.67 2.86
C ARG A 151 22.51 -16.17 1.59
N ASP A 152 21.75 -15.99 0.50
CA ASP A 152 22.27 -15.61 -0.82
C ASP A 152 22.16 -14.10 -1.06
N GLU A 153 21.68 -13.32 -0.09
CA GLU A 153 21.62 -11.86 -0.23
C GLU A 153 22.99 -11.21 -0.10
N THR A 154 23.26 -10.22 -0.93
CA THR A 154 24.49 -9.42 -0.88
C THR A 154 24.53 -8.62 0.43
N PHE A 155 23.40 -8.05 0.81
CA PHE A 155 23.12 -7.47 2.14
C PHE A 155 21.61 -7.26 2.32
N ASP A 156 21.19 -7.10 3.57
CA ASP A 156 19.78 -6.83 3.92
C ASP A 156 19.31 -5.49 3.34
N VAL A 157 18.26 -5.55 2.51
CA VAL A 157 17.67 -4.38 1.84
C VAL A 157 16.47 -3.77 2.59
N THR A 158 16.04 -4.39 3.70
CA THR A 158 14.88 -3.89 4.47
C THR A 158 15.08 -2.47 5.02
N PRO A 159 16.27 -2.07 5.53
CA PRO A 159 16.50 -0.71 5.97
C PRO A 159 16.37 0.33 4.85
N TYR A 160 16.82 -0.02 3.64
CA TYR A 160 16.74 0.88 2.48
C TYR A 160 15.32 1.03 1.96
N ALA A 161 14.57 -0.08 1.91
CA ALA A 161 13.15 -0.05 1.56
C ALA A 161 12.34 0.81 2.55
N LEU A 162 12.63 0.68 3.85
CA LEU A 162 11.99 1.48 4.90
C LEU A 162 12.37 2.98 4.79
N ALA A 163 13.64 3.28 4.57
CA ALA A 163 14.13 4.65 4.40
C ALA A 163 13.49 5.31 3.16
N SER A 164 13.45 4.59 2.03
CA SER A 164 12.82 5.05 0.80
C SER A 164 11.33 5.33 1.00
N MET A 165 10.61 4.44 1.69
CA MET A 165 9.20 4.64 2.00
C MET A 165 8.99 5.89 2.87
N ARG A 166 9.80 6.07 3.91
CA ARG A 166 9.69 7.23 4.81
C ARG A 166 9.98 8.55 4.10
N PHE A 167 10.97 8.56 3.21
CA PHE A 167 11.32 9.75 2.43
C PHE A 167 10.21 10.12 1.44
N LEU A 168 9.64 9.13 0.75
CA LEU A 168 8.65 9.35 -0.30
C LEU A 168 7.24 9.59 0.25
N LEU A 169 6.92 9.09 1.45
CA LEU A 169 5.60 9.22 2.05
C LEU A 169 5.29 10.69 2.38
N GLY A 170 4.35 11.26 1.65
CA GLY A 170 3.94 12.66 1.82
C GLY A 170 4.91 13.67 1.22
N HIS A 171 5.95 13.23 0.51
CA HIS A 171 6.84 14.15 -0.18
C HIS A 171 6.06 14.97 -1.22
N PRO A 172 6.22 16.29 -1.28
CA PRO A 172 5.42 17.14 -2.18
C PRO A 172 5.48 16.70 -3.65
N ASP A 173 6.67 16.38 -4.14
CA ASP A 173 6.88 15.98 -5.54
C ASP A 173 6.36 14.57 -5.85
N ALA A 174 5.99 13.78 -4.83
CA ALA A 174 5.50 12.42 -4.96
C ALA A 174 3.96 12.31 -4.89
N GLN A 175 3.23 13.44 -4.94
CA GLN A 175 1.79 13.44 -4.70
C GLN A 175 0.94 13.26 -5.96
N ASP A 176 1.48 13.53 -7.14
CA ASP A 176 0.73 13.44 -8.40
C ASP A 176 1.61 13.04 -9.58
N PHE A 177 1.82 11.74 -9.73
CA PHE A 177 2.61 11.16 -10.85
C PHE A 177 1.79 10.91 -12.14
N GLY A 178 0.57 11.35 -12.24
CA GLY A 178 -0.29 10.97 -13.35
C GLY A 178 -0.69 9.48 -13.34
N ARG A 179 0.14 8.61 -12.80
CA ARG A 179 -0.11 7.17 -12.55
C ARG A 179 0.53 6.72 -11.23
N LYS A 180 0.11 5.52 -10.77
CA LYS A 180 0.75 4.85 -9.62
C LYS A 180 2.23 4.57 -9.93
N PHE A 181 3.12 4.94 -9.02
CA PHE A 181 4.55 4.68 -9.09
C PHE A 181 4.94 3.59 -8.09
N LYS A 182 5.75 2.63 -8.51
CA LYS A 182 6.09 1.45 -7.72
C LYS A 182 7.59 1.29 -7.60
N VAL A 183 8.04 1.03 -6.38
CA VAL A 183 9.45 0.85 -6.02
C VAL A 183 9.65 -0.57 -5.47
N ALA A 184 10.76 -1.22 -5.84
CA ALA A 184 11.13 -2.53 -5.32
C ALA A 184 12.63 -2.65 -5.10
N PHE A 185 13.00 -3.39 -4.04
CA PHE A 185 14.39 -3.72 -3.71
C PHE A 185 14.60 -5.23 -3.77
N SER A 186 15.77 -5.67 -4.24
CA SER A 186 16.20 -7.06 -4.21
C SER A 186 17.56 -7.19 -3.55
N GLY A 187 17.69 -8.15 -2.62
CA GLY A 187 18.92 -8.39 -1.86
C GLY A 187 20.00 -9.12 -2.64
N CYS A 188 19.66 -9.74 -3.79
CA CYS A 188 20.62 -10.41 -4.65
C CYS A 188 20.21 -10.29 -6.13
N ARG A 189 21.18 -10.48 -7.01
CA ARG A 189 20.98 -10.45 -8.47
C ARG A 189 20.40 -11.76 -9.00
N GLU A 190 20.87 -12.88 -8.52
CA GLU A 190 20.60 -14.20 -9.12
C GLU A 190 19.13 -14.60 -9.02
N HIS A 191 18.51 -14.38 -7.88
CA HIS A 191 17.09 -14.71 -7.71
C HIS A 191 16.17 -13.51 -7.94
N ALA A 192 16.66 -12.29 -7.67
CA ALA A 192 15.94 -11.03 -7.85
C ALA A 192 14.47 -11.07 -7.34
N CYS A 193 14.26 -11.70 -6.17
CA CYS A 193 12.94 -11.98 -5.59
C CYS A 193 12.06 -10.73 -5.39
N GLY A 194 12.68 -9.53 -5.33
CA GLY A 194 11.97 -8.26 -5.32
C GLY A 194 11.28 -7.91 -6.64
N LEU A 195 11.52 -8.71 -7.72
CA LEU A 195 10.92 -8.53 -9.05
C LEU A 195 11.17 -7.12 -9.62
N VAL A 196 12.39 -6.61 -9.46
CA VAL A 196 12.75 -5.22 -9.78
C VAL A 196 12.46 -4.84 -11.23
N ASN A 197 12.63 -5.76 -12.17
CA ASN A 197 12.51 -5.50 -13.62
C ASN A 197 11.07 -5.17 -14.08
N MET A 198 10.05 -5.41 -13.25
CA MET A 198 8.68 -5.04 -13.58
C MET A 198 8.16 -3.81 -12.85
N HIS A 199 9.04 -3.08 -12.17
CA HIS A 199 8.70 -1.91 -11.38
C HIS A 199 9.16 -0.61 -12.07
N ASP A 200 8.51 0.51 -11.73
CA ASP A 200 8.89 1.83 -12.24
C ASP A 200 10.32 2.20 -11.78
N PHE A 201 10.67 1.81 -10.55
CA PHE A 201 12.00 1.88 -9.98
C PHE A 201 12.33 0.54 -9.30
N GLY A 202 13.47 -0.03 -9.64
CA GLY A 202 13.99 -1.26 -9.04
C GLY A 202 15.45 -1.10 -8.65
N ALA A 203 15.84 -1.68 -7.51
CA ALA A 203 17.20 -1.65 -7.01
C ALA A 203 17.66 -3.05 -6.59
N ILE A 204 18.81 -3.50 -7.07
CA ILE A 204 19.43 -4.78 -6.71
C ILE A 204 20.70 -4.50 -5.91
N ALA A 205 20.79 -5.09 -4.71
CA ALA A 205 21.96 -4.98 -3.85
C ALA A 205 23.20 -5.58 -4.52
N VAL A 206 24.27 -4.80 -4.56
CA VAL A 206 25.58 -5.19 -5.11
C VAL A 206 26.70 -4.64 -4.23
N THR A 207 27.85 -5.28 -4.29
CA THR A 207 29.09 -4.73 -3.71
C THR A 207 30.13 -4.52 -4.81
N ARG A 208 31.05 -3.58 -4.58
CA ARG A 208 32.25 -3.40 -5.34
C ARG A 208 33.44 -3.13 -4.41
N THR A 209 34.63 -3.50 -4.83
CA THR A 209 35.86 -3.17 -4.10
C THR A 209 36.55 -2.01 -4.81
N THR A 210 36.82 -0.93 -4.07
CA THR A 210 37.56 0.24 -4.55
C THR A 210 38.71 0.50 -3.57
N ASP A 211 39.94 0.52 -4.03
CA ASP A 211 41.15 0.72 -3.20
C ASP A 211 41.23 -0.25 -2.02
N GLY A 212 40.81 -1.50 -2.21
CA GLY A 212 40.79 -2.54 -1.18
C GLY A 212 39.66 -2.43 -0.16
N VAL A 213 38.75 -1.48 -0.31
CA VAL A 213 37.59 -1.29 0.56
C VAL A 213 36.32 -1.77 -0.15
N GLU A 214 35.58 -2.67 0.49
CA GLU A 214 34.26 -3.08 0.00
C GLU A 214 33.24 -1.96 0.22
N GLN A 215 32.53 -1.61 -0.84
CA GLN A 215 31.46 -0.63 -0.84
C GLN A 215 30.14 -1.32 -1.19
N ARG A 216 29.10 -1.03 -0.43
CA ARG A 216 27.72 -1.44 -0.72
C ARG A 216 27.04 -0.41 -1.63
N GLY A 217 26.23 -0.88 -2.56
CA GLY A 217 25.49 -0.03 -3.46
C GLY A 217 24.39 -0.81 -4.17
N PHE A 218 23.76 -0.18 -5.14
CA PHE A 218 22.66 -0.76 -5.88
C PHE A 218 22.88 -0.64 -7.40
N GLU A 219 22.57 -1.71 -8.11
CA GLU A 219 22.17 -1.56 -9.52
C GLU A 219 20.77 -1.00 -9.56
N VAL A 220 20.59 0.08 -10.29
CA VAL A 220 19.30 0.76 -10.41
C VAL A 220 18.69 0.53 -11.78
N TYR A 221 17.43 0.11 -11.78
CA TYR A 221 16.62 -0.13 -12.95
C TYR A 221 15.42 0.79 -12.97
N ILE A 222 15.03 1.31 -14.14
CA ILE A 222 13.91 2.22 -14.30
C ILE A 222 13.02 1.84 -15.48
N GLY A 223 11.75 2.25 -15.44
CA GLY A 223 10.81 2.16 -16.55
C GLY A 223 10.14 0.81 -16.74
N GLY A 224 10.20 -0.08 -15.74
CA GLY A 224 9.44 -1.34 -15.77
C GLY A 224 7.95 -1.14 -15.58
N GLY A 225 7.16 -2.08 -16.06
CA GLY A 225 5.71 -2.06 -15.91
C GLY A 225 5.07 -3.39 -16.27
N LEU A 226 4.07 -3.78 -15.48
CA LEU A 226 3.26 -4.96 -15.73
C LEU A 226 1.81 -4.52 -15.95
N GLY A 227 1.48 -4.21 -17.18
CA GLY A 227 0.15 -3.79 -17.63
C GLY A 227 -0.30 -4.58 -18.85
N ALA A 228 -1.26 -4.04 -19.60
CA ALA A 228 -1.70 -4.64 -20.87
C ALA A 228 -0.56 -4.77 -21.90
N VAL A 229 0.38 -3.81 -21.86
CA VAL A 229 1.64 -3.88 -22.60
C VAL A 229 2.75 -3.88 -21.55
N PRO A 230 3.36 -5.04 -21.24
CA PRO A 230 4.42 -5.11 -20.24
C PRO A 230 5.72 -4.51 -20.78
N HIS A 231 6.48 -3.88 -19.90
CA HIS A 231 7.79 -3.33 -20.17
C HIS A 231 8.79 -3.83 -19.13
N GLU A 232 9.94 -4.26 -19.58
CA GLU A 232 11.05 -4.58 -18.70
C GLU A 232 11.85 -3.31 -18.38
N ALA A 233 12.15 -3.11 -17.10
CA ALA A 233 12.98 -2.01 -16.64
C ALA A 233 14.39 -2.10 -17.25
N LYS A 234 14.97 -0.95 -17.55
CA LYS A 234 16.31 -0.85 -18.09
C LYS A 234 17.30 -0.44 -17.01
N LEU A 235 18.50 -0.99 -17.10
CA LEU A 235 19.61 -0.59 -16.23
C LEU A 235 19.87 0.91 -16.44
N PHE A 236 19.75 1.68 -15.38
CA PHE A 236 20.00 3.12 -15.34
C PHE A 236 21.38 3.43 -14.78
N GLU A 237 21.74 2.77 -13.68
CA GLU A 237 23.03 2.94 -13.01
C GLU A 237 23.53 1.58 -12.53
N SER A 238 24.76 1.25 -12.83
CA SER A 238 25.38 -0.03 -12.49
C SER A 238 25.87 -0.10 -11.03
N PHE A 239 26.08 1.05 -10.40
CA PHE A 239 26.44 1.14 -8.99
C PHE A 239 26.11 2.52 -8.41
N MET A 240 25.04 2.58 -7.65
CA MET A 240 24.66 3.74 -6.84
C MET A 240 25.03 3.43 -5.38
N PRO A 241 25.95 4.18 -4.76
CA PRO A 241 26.39 3.94 -3.38
C PRO A 241 25.33 4.27 -2.35
#